data_fa086abf7fff9c3700fb3d12a43b7b90
#
_entry.id   fa086abf7fff9c3700fb3d12a43b7b90
#
_cell.length_a   1.000
_cell.length_b   1.000
_cell.length_c   1.000
_cell.angle_alpha   90.00
_cell.angle_beta   90.00
_cell.angle_gamma   90.00
#
_symmetry.space_group_name_H-M   'P 1'
#
loop_
_entity.id
_entity.type
_entity.pdbx_description
1 polymer ?
#
loop_
_entity_poly.entity_id
_entity_poly.type
_entity_poly.pdbx_seq_one_letter_code
_entity_poly.pdbx_strand_id
1 'polypeptide(L)'
;MTFHPQSVTIEPLESYWRNFPLKKLYDAADRFCARHPRFGIPDLMRWIVIGNVVVYVLMLLTMRTDANAVSFLYLNGSKVLHGELWRIVTFIFVPTSSSPLRLALSLYLYYWIGSSLERQWGTARFNLYYWSGVLLTVIATLAASAISGAGYSVGGTGYVNLSMFLAFAFLYPDTQLLLFYFIPVKIKWLAWLDIAVFIIGIVQS
;
A
#
# COMPACT_ATOMS: atom_id res chain seq x y z
N MET A 1 10.35 -15.55 -22.30
CA MET A 1 8.98 -15.13 -22.66
C MET A 1 8.98 -13.62 -22.72
N THR A 2 9.03 -13.08 -23.93
CA THR A 2 9.03 -11.64 -24.21
C THR A 2 7.59 -11.11 -24.05
N PHE A 3 7.37 -10.29 -23.06
CA PHE A 3 6.12 -9.58 -22.85
C PHE A 3 5.97 -8.52 -23.94
N HIS A 4 5.03 -8.72 -24.85
CA HIS A 4 4.57 -7.67 -25.75
C HIS A 4 3.51 -6.84 -25.01
N PRO A 5 3.70 -5.52 -24.77
CA PRO A 5 2.64 -4.69 -24.22
C PRO A 5 1.60 -4.49 -25.33
N GLN A 6 0.44 -5.14 -25.17
CA GLN A 6 -0.73 -4.71 -25.92
C GLN A 6 -1.07 -3.31 -25.45
N SER A 7 -1.07 -2.36 -26.37
CA SER A 7 -1.57 -1.01 -26.17
C SER A 7 -3.07 -1.10 -25.81
N VAL A 8 -3.36 -1.07 -24.53
CA VAL A 8 -4.73 -0.89 -24.05
C VAL A 8 -5.15 0.51 -24.49
N THR A 9 -6.04 0.56 -25.45
CA THR A 9 -6.64 1.81 -25.94
C THR A 9 -7.45 2.41 -24.81
N ILE A 10 -6.97 3.49 -24.22
CA ILE A 10 -7.54 4.16 -23.03
C ILE A 10 -8.73 5.07 -23.42
N GLU A 11 -9.13 5.08 -24.69
CA GLU A 11 -10.21 5.95 -25.23
C GLU A 11 -11.56 5.88 -24.50
N PRO A 12 -12.08 4.74 -24.01
CA PRO A 12 -13.36 4.74 -23.29
C PRO A 12 -13.30 5.42 -21.92
N LEU A 13 -12.12 5.50 -21.31
CA LEU A 13 -11.97 6.09 -19.98
C LEU A 13 -11.91 7.62 -20.00
N GLU A 14 -11.42 8.24 -21.06
CA GLU A 14 -11.32 9.70 -21.16
C GLU A 14 -12.68 10.41 -21.14
N SER A 15 -13.71 9.79 -21.70
CA SER A 15 -15.07 10.35 -21.68
C SER A 15 -15.71 10.31 -20.30
N TYR A 16 -15.42 9.27 -19.53
CA TYR A 16 -15.89 9.09 -18.15
C TYR A 16 -15.22 10.09 -17.19
N TRP A 17 -13.90 10.30 -17.35
CA TRP A 17 -13.12 11.21 -16.51
C TRP A 17 -13.42 12.68 -16.74
N ARG A 18 -13.99 13.03 -17.88
CA ARG A 18 -14.27 14.44 -18.25
C ARG A 18 -15.24 15.15 -17.30
N ASN A 19 -16.13 14.38 -16.66
CA ASN A 19 -17.18 14.89 -15.76
C ASN A 19 -16.91 14.57 -14.28
N PHE A 20 -15.75 14.01 -13.94
CA PHE A 20 -15.46 13.61 -12.57
C PHE A 20 -15.05 14.81 -11.71
N PRO A 21 -15.65 15.03 -10.51
CA PRO A 21 -15.36 16.20 -9.67
C PRO A 21 -13.91 16.32 -9.23
N LEU A 22 -13.16 15.21 -9.20
CA LEU A 22 -11.75 15.17 -8.84
C LEU A 22 -10.80 15.37 -10.03
N LYS A 23 -11.32 15.65 -11.24
CA LYS A 23 -10.50 15.90 -12.43
C LYS A 23 -9.44 16.99 -12.19
N LYS A 24 -9.81 18.09 -11.54
CA LYS A 24 -8.87 19.18 -11.22
C LYS A 24 -7.70 18.74 -10.37
N LEU A 25 -7.93 17.83 -9.39
CA LEU A 25 -6.88 17.24 -8.56
C LEU A 25 -5.97 16.32 -9.38
N TYR A 26 -6.58 15.47 -10.21
CA TYR A 26 -5.84 14.60 -11.11
C TYR A 26 -4.96 15.39 -12.06
N ASP A 27 -5.53 16.40 -12.75
CA ASP A 27 -4.79 17.27 -13.68
C ASP A 27 -3.68 18.06 -12.98
N ALA A 28 -3.87 18.45 -11.71
CA ALA A 28 -2.86 19.13 -10.93
C ALA A 28 -1.70 18.18 -10.56
N ALA A 29 -2.02 16.96 -10.13
CA ALA A 29 -1.05 15.92 -9.84
C ALA A 29 -0.25 15.53 -11.09
N ASP A 30 -0.93 15.38 -12.21
CA ASP A 30 -0.31 15.02 -13.49
C ASP A 30 0.63 16.14 -13.99
N ARG A 31 0.22 17.40 -13.91
CA ARG A 31 1.09 18.56 -14.21
C ARG A 31 2.29 18.64 -13.28
N PHE A 32 2.10 18.35 -12.00
CA PHE A 32 3.21 18.31 -11.03
C PHE A 32 4.21 17.23 -11.41
N CYS A 33 3.77 16.00 -11.66
CA CYS A 33 4.62 14.89 -12.08
C CYS A 33 5.32 15.16 -13.41
N ALA A 34 4.64 15.79 -14.37
CA ALA A 34 5.23 16.16 -15.66
C ALA A 34 6.34 17.21 -15.52
N ARG A 35 6.17 18.16 -14.58
CA ARG A 35 7.20 19.19 -14.30
C ARG A 35 8.39 18.65 -13.52
N HIS A 36 8.17 17.59 -12.71
CA HIS A 36 9.19 17.03 -11.82
C HIS A 36 9.34 15.50 -12.06
N PRO A 37 9.84 15.07 -13.22
CA PRO A 37 9.93 13.64 -13.55
C PRO A 37 10.90 12.86 -12.64
N ARG A 38 11.82 13.57 -11.98
CA ARG A 38 12.76 12.99 -10.98
C ARG A 38 12.24 13.07 -9.54
N PHE A 39 10.99 13.53 -9.34
CA PHE A 39 10.40 13.57 -8.01
C PHE A 39 10.10 12.15 -7.53
N GLY A 40 10.46 11.90 -6.27
CA GLY A 40 10.19 10.62 -5.62
C GLY A 40 11.44 9.73 -5.50
N ILE A 41 11.26 8.64 -4.79
CA ILE A 41 12.30 7.64 -4.55
C ILE A 41 12.15 6.55 -5.63
N PRO A 42 13.17 6.34 -6.48
CA PRO A 42 13.12 5.24 -7.44
C PRO A 42 13.14 3.90 -6.71
N ASP A 43 12.43 2.92 -7.26
CA ASP A 43 12.27 1.60 -6.65
C ASP A 43 11.74 1.68 -5.20
N LEU A 44 10.76 2.56 -4.95
CA LEU A 44 10.21 2.81 -3.60
C LEU A 44 9.87 1.51 -2.87
N MET A 45 9.24 0.55 -3.55
CA MET A 45 8.84 -0.72 -2.94
C MET A 45 10.03 -1.57 -2.48
N ARG A 46 11.17 -1.45 -3.14
CA ARG A 46 12.41 -2.12 -2.71
C ARG A 46 12.85 -1.64 -1.32
N TRP A 47 12.82 -0.32 -1.11
CA TRP A 47 13.20 0.27 0.18
C TRP A 47 12.22 -0.08 1.28
N ILE A 48 10.92 -0.12 0.96
CA ILE A 48 9.87 -0.51 1.92
C ILE A 48 10.04 -1.98 2.32
N VAL A 49 10.29 -2.87 1.37
CA VAL A 49 10.53 -4.30 1.63
C VAL A 49 11.77 -4.49 2.50
N ILE A 50 12.87 -3.81 2.18
CA ILE A 50 14.11 -3.87 3.01
C ILE A 50 13.80 -3.41 4.43
N GLY A 51 13.11 -2.28 4.61
CA GLY A 51 12.72 -1.78 5.93
C GLY A 51 11.84 -2.75 6.71
N ASN A 52 10.86 -3.39 6.06
CA ASN A 52 10.03 -4.42 6.69
C ASN A 52 10.86 -5.62 7.15
N VAL A 53 11.82 -6.08 6.34
CA VAL A 53 12.71 -7.19 6.71
C VAL A 53 13.57 -6.80 7.91
N VAL A 54 14.14 -5.60 7.92
CA VAL A 54 14.96 -5.11 9.05
C VAL A 54 14.14 -5.07 10.33
N VAL A 55 12.94 -4.48 10.29
CA VAL A 55 12.05 -4.41 11.46
C VAL A 55 11.62 -5.81 11.90
N TYR A 56 11.36 -6.73 10.97
CA TYR A 56 11.03 -8.10 11.29
C TYR A 56 12.18 -8.82 12.01
N VAL A 57 13.42 -8.66 11.55
CA VAL A 57 14.60 -9.22 12.23
C VAL A 57 14.75 -8.63 13.63
N LEU A 58 14.59 -7.30 13.79
CA LEU A 58 14.59 -6.65 15.09
C LEU A 58 13.50 -7.21 16.01
N MET A 59 12.29 -7.43 15.46
CA MET A 59 11.19 -8.07 16.19
C MET A 59 11.57 -9.47 16.71
N LEU A 60 12.19 -10.31 15.86
CA LEU A 60 12.64 -11.64 16.26
C LEU A 60 13.72 -11.59 17.36
N LEU A 61 14.65 -10.63 17.27
CA LEU A 61 15.71 -10.46 18.28
C LEU A 61 15.16 -9.97 19.62
N THR A 62 14.13 -9.13 19.59
CA THR A 62 13.54 -8.53 20.81
C THR A 62 12.42 -9.37 21.42
N MET A 63 11.91 -10.39 20.74
CA MET A 63 10.87 -11.30 21.29
C MET A 63 11.27 -11.98 22.59
N ARG A 64 12.57 -12.11 22.87
CA ARG A 64 13.09 -12.73 24.11
C ARG A 64 13.31 -11.72 25.24
N THR A 65 13.37 -10.44 24.94
CA THR A 65 13.76 -9.40 25.90
C THR A 65 12.60 -8.48 26.27
N ASP A 66 11.82 -8.00 25.28
CA ASP A 66 10.69 -7.09 25.50
C ASP A 66 9.68 -7.20 24.35
N ALA A 67 8.50 -7.74 24.64
CA ALA A 67 7.41 -7.84 23.66
C ALA A 67 6.92 -6.47 23.14
N ASN A 68 7.31 -5.37 23.81
CA ASN A 68 6.86 -4.03 23.51
C ASN A 68 7.77 -3.23 22.59
N ALA A 69 8.97 -3.72 22.25
CA ALA A 69 9.94 -2.95 21.46
C ALA A 69 9.40 -2.52 20.08
N VAL A 70 8.53 -3.31 19.46
CA VAL A 70 7.92 -3.00 18.17
C VAL A 70 6.73 -2.05 18.30
N SER A 71 6.13 -1.95 19.48
CA SER A 71 4.97 -1.07 19.73
C SER A 71 5.27 0.42 19.52
N PHE A 72 6.55 0.82 19.63
CA PHE A 72 7.02 2.18 19.32
C PHE A 72 6.89 2.54 17.83
N LEU A 73 6.81 1.55 16.95
CA LEU A 73 6.76 1.75 15.51
C LEU A 73 5.33 1.86 14.98
N TYR A 74 4.34 1.37 15.74
CA TYR A 74 2.94 1.43 15.33
C TYR A 74 2.45 2.88 15.29
N LEU A 75 1.67 3.21 14.27
CA LEU A 75 0.93 4.45 14.21
C LEU A 75 -0.16 4.42 15.28
N ASN A 76 -0.05 5.27 16.29
CA ASN A 76 -1.07 5.43 17.34
C ASN A 76 -1.50 6.88 17.37
N GLY A 77 -2.78 7.14 17.08
CA GLY A 77 -3.28 8.49 16.92
C GLY A 77 -3.14 9.32 18.19
N SER A 78 -3.43 8.76 19.37
CA SER A 78 -3.28 9.47 20.65
C SER A 78 -1.81 9.85 20.90
N LYS A 79 -0.88 8.93 20.71
CA LYS A 79 0.56 9.18 20.94
C LYS A 79 1.15 10.18 19.94
N VAL A 80 0.70 10.17 18.69
CA VAL A 80 1.09 11.18 17.68
C VAL A 80 0.64 12.57 18.12
N LEU A 81 -0.57 12.72 18.65
CA LEU A 81 -1.06 13.99 19.18
C LEU A 81 -0.27 14.47 20.43
N HIS A 82 0.36 13.56 21.15
CA HIS A 82 1.25 13.88 22.29
C HIS A 82 2.72 14.11 21.87
N GLY A 83 3.02 14.16 20.54
CA GLY A 83 4.32 14.54 20.03
C GLY A 83 5.20 13.39 19.50
N GLU A 84 4.73 12.15 19.49
CA GLU A 84 5.49 11.00 18.94
C GLU A 84 5.38 10.95 17.41
N LEU A 85 5.87 11.98 16.71
CA LEU A 85 5.72 12.18 15.27
C LEU A 85 6.44 11.14 14.41
N TRP A 86 7.49 10.49 14.91
CA TRP A 86 8.20 9.44 14.18
C TRP A 86 7.29 8.29 13.77
N ARG A 87 6.22 8.03 14.51
CA ARG A 87 5.22 6.99 14.23
C ARG A 87 4.54 7.15 12.87
N ILE A 88 4.45 8.39 12.38
CA ILE A 88 3.87 8.71 11.06
C ILE A 88 4.67 8.08 9.91
N VAL A 89 5.96 7.83 10.13
CA VAL A 89 6.84 7.23 9.13
C VAL A 89 7.15 5.77 9.46
N THR A 90 7.39 5.46 10.73
CA THR A 90 7.89 4.15 11.13
C THR A 90 6.86 3.03 10.96
N PHE A 91 5.55 3.34 11.05
CA PHE A 91 4.50 2.33 10.87
C PHE A 91 4.53 1.65 9.49
N ILE A 92 5.08 2.33 8.47
CA ILE A 92 5.22 1.80 7.11
C ILE A 92 6.06 0.52 7.09
N PHE A 93 7.04 0.45 7.99
CA PHE A 93 7.98 -0.66 8.08
C PHE A 93 7.55 -1.76 9.06
N VAL A 94 6.40 -1.62 9.71
CA VAL A 94 5.88 -2.64 10.61
C VAL A 94 5.37 -3.84 9.81
N PRO A 95 5.91 -5.06 10.04
CA PRO A 95 5.50 -6.24 9.31
C PRO A 95 4.05 -6.61 9.61
N THR A 96 3.31 -6.97 8.58
CA THR A 96 1.88 -7.33 8.67
C THR A 96 1.65 -8.75 9.19
N SER A 97 2.70 -9.55 9.32
CA SER A 97 2.61 -10.94 9.81
C SER A 97 3.83 -11.33 10.65
N SER A 98 3.59 -12.06 11.71
CA SER A 98 4.64 -12.67 12.53
C SER A 98 5.19 -13.98 11.93
N SER A 99 4.46 -14.62 11.02
CA SER A 99 4.92 -15.83 10.33
C SER A 99 5.93 -15.50 9.24
N PRO A 100 7.17 -16.05 9.23
CA PRO A 100 8.20 -15.71 8.26
C PRO A 100 7.79 -16.05 6.82
N LEU A 101 7.14 -17.20 6.61
CA LEU A 101 6.70 -17.61 5.29
C LEU A 101 5.62 -16.68 4.74
N ARG A 102 4.62 -16.34 5.58
CA ARG A 102 3.53 -15.43 5.17
C ARG A 102 4.06 -14.02 4.89
N LEU A 103 4.98 -13.55 5.71
CA LEU A 103 5.63 -12.26 5.50
C LEU A 103 6.43 -12.25 4.19
N ALA A 104 7.26 -13.27 3.95
CA ALA A 104 8.05 -13.35 2.71
C ALA A 104 7.16 -13.36 1.46
N LEU A 105 6.07 -14.13 1.47
CA LEU A 105 5.12 -14.18 0.35
C LEU A 105 4.43 -12.82 0.14
N SER A 106 3.98 -12.15 1.21
CA SER A 106 3.33 -10.85 1.10
C SER A 106 4.30 -9.76 0.61
N LEU A 107 5.52 -9.72 1.13
CA LEU A 107 6.54 -8.76 0.69
C LEU A 107 6.95 -8.99 -0.77
N TYR A 108 7.08 -10.24 -1.20
CA TYR A 108 7.34 -10.58 -2.59
C TYR A 108 6.21 -10.09 -3.51
N LEU A 109 4.96 -10.35 -3.12
CA LEU A 109 3.78 -9.93 -3.88
C LEU A 109 3.71 -8.40 -3.99
N TYR A 110 3.87 -7.69 -2.88
CA TYR A 110 3.83 -6.22 -2.86
C TYR A 110 4.99 -5.60 -3.65
N TYR A 111 6.19 -6.17 -3.56
CA TYR A 111 7.31 -5.76 -4.37
C TYR A 111 7.02 -5.91 -5.87
N TRP A 112 6.50 -7.06 -6.27
CA TRP A 112 6.18 -7.35 -7.67
C TRP A 112 5.09 -6.43 -8.21
N ILE A 113 3.99 -6.26 -7.47
CA ILE A 113 2.87 -5.36 -7.83
C ILE A 113 3.36 -3.91 -7.89
N GLY A 114 4.01 -3.42 -6.85
CA GLY A 114 4.43 -2.03 -6.78
C GLY A 114 5.48 -1.69 -7.84
N SER A 115 6.45 -2.57 -8.08
CA SER A 115 7.42 -2.38 -9.16
C SER A 115 6.79 -2.41 -10.55
N SER A 116 5.70 -3.19 -10.73
CA SER A 116 4.96 -3.20 -12.00
C SER A 116 4.17 -1.92 -12.21
N LEU A 117 3.52 -1.40 -11.15
CA LEU A 117 2.82 -0.12 -11.18
C LEU A 117 3.78 1.05 -11.39
N GLU A 118 4.94 1.04 -10.72
CA GLU A 118 5.96 2.09 -10.89
C GLU A 118 6.50 2.12 -12.32
N ARG A 119 6.72 0.97 -12.94
CA ARG A 119 7.12 0.89 -14.35
C ARG A 119 6.06 1.41 -15.31
N GLN A 120 4.78 1.18 -15.00
CA GLN A 120 3.66 1.61 -15.84
C GLN A 120 3.37 3.11 -15.71
N TRP A 121 3.38 3.65 -14.50
CA TRP A 121 2.99 5.04 -14.22
C TRP A 121 4.17 6.00 -14.18
N GLY A 122 5.37 5.48 -14.00
CA GLY A 122 6.59 6.24 -13.71
C GLY A 122 6.74 6.54 -12.22
N THR A 123 8.00 6.76 -11.81
CA THR A 123 8.39 6.92 -10.40
C THR A 123 7.62 8.05 -9.71
N ALA A 124 7.49 9.23 -10.34
CA ALA A 124 6.84 10.37 -9.72
C ALA A 124 5.35 10.11 -9.38
N ARG A 125 4.59 9.54 -10.33
CA ARG A 125 3.17 9.25 -10.15
C ARG A 125 2.96 8.14 -9.12
N PHE A 126 3.78 7.09 -9.16
CA PHE A 126 3.71 5.99 -8.20
C PHE A 126 4.01 6.47 -6.78
N ASN A 127 5.06 7.27 -6.59
CA ASN A 127 5.37 7.86 -5.29
C ASN A 127 4.23 8.74 -4.77
N LEU A 128 3.68 9.62 -5.62
CA LEU A 128 2.55 10.48 -5.23
C LEU A 128 1.35 9.64 -4.79
N TYR A 129 1.03 8.59 -5.53
CA TYR A 129 -0.05 7.65 -5.18
C TYR A 129 0.22 6.97 -3.83
N TYR A 130 1.41 6.40 -3.65
CA TYR A 130 1.77 5.68 -2.43
C TYR A 130 1.73 6.60 -1.20
N TRP A 131 2.37 7.76 -1.28
CA TRP A 131 2.39 8.72 -0.18
C TRP A 131 1.03 9.34 0.12
N SER A 132 0.16 9.51 -0.86
CA SER A 132 -1.23 9.93 -0.62
C SER A 132 -2.01 8.88 0.16
N GLY A 133 -1.83 7.59 -0.13
CA GLY A 133 -2.41 6.49 0.64
C GLY A 133 -1.91 6.43 2.07
N VAL A 134 -0.61 6.62 2.28
CA VAL A 134 0.00 6.73 3.62
C VAL A 134 -0.60 7.91 4.39
N LEU A 135 -0.67 9.09 3.76
CA LEU A 135 -1.24 10.30 4.38
C LEU A 135 -2.71 10.10 4.77
N LEU A 136 -3.52 9.50 3.90
CA LEU A 136 -4.92 9.18 4.20
C LEU A 136 -5.04 8.21 5.38
N THR A 137 -4.16 7.21 5.46
CA THR A 137 -4.12 6.28 6.60
C THR A 137 -3.82 7.02 7.90
N VAL A 138 -2.85 7.94 7.88
CA VAL A 138 -2.51 8.76 9.05
C VAL A 138 -3.71 9.63 9.47
N ILE A 139 -4.31 10.35 8.53
CA ILE A 139 -5.47 11.22 8.80
C ILE A 139 -6.62 10.40 9.36
N ALA A 140 -6.94 9.24 8.77
CA ALA A 140 -8.00 8.36 9.24
C ALA A 140 -7.73 7.86 10.67
N THR A 141 -6.48 7.47 10.97
CA THR A 141 -6.10 7.02 12.32
C THR A 141 -6.21 8.14 13.35
N LEU A 142 -5.78 9.36 13.01
CA LEU A 142 -5.91 10.53 13.89
C LEU A 142 -7.38 10.88 14.13
N ALA A 143 -8.20 10.90 13.08
CA ALA A 143 -9.63 11.18 13.18
C ALA A 143 -10.35 10.12 14.04
N ALA A 144 -10.08 8.83 13.79
CA ALA A 144 -10.64 7.75 14.59
C ALA A 144 -10.26 7.85 16.06
N SER A 145 -9.00 8.19 16.36
CA SER A 145 -8.55 8.39 17.76
C SER A 145 -9.17 9.60 18.41
N ALA A 146 -9.40 10.69 17.69
CA ALA A 146 -10.05 11.89 18.18
C ALA A 146 -11.55 11.68 18.48
N ILE A 147 -12.23 10.91 17.63
CA ILE A 147 -13.68 10.62 17.77
C ILE A 147 -13.92 9.59 18.88
N SER A 148 -13.13 8.53 18.94
CA SER A 148 -13.33 7.45 19.90
C SER A 148 -12.81 7.77 21.31
N GLY A 149 -11.97 8.79 21.46
CA GLY A 149 -11.26 9.09 22.72
C GLY A 149 -10.24 7.99 23.12
N ALA A 150 -10.15 6.91 22.33
CA ALA A 150 -9.24 5.79 22.55
C ALA A 150 -8.07 5.86 21.55
N GLY A 151 -6.90 5.40 21.98
CA GLY A 151 -5.71 5.36 21.12
C GLY A 151 -5.86 4.28 20.02
N TYR A 152 -6.38 4.67 18.87
CA TYR A 152 -6.44 3.76 17.71
C TYR A 152 -5.04 3.51 17.16
N SER A 153 -4.69 2.24 16.94
CA SER A 153 -3.34 1.84 16.48
C SER A 153 -3.40 1.09 15.17
N VAL A 154 -2.56 1.49 14.23
CA VAL A 154 -2.39 0.83 12.93
C VAL A 154 -0.92 0.43 12.76
N GLY A 155 -0.68 -0.81 12.37
CA GLY A 155 0.65 -1.32 12.01
C GLY A 155 0.71 -1.74 10.55
N GLY A 156 1.75 -1.28 9.86
CA GLY A 156 1.98 -1.59 8.46
C GLY A 156 1.06 -0.85 7.49
N THR A 157 1.33 -1.06 6.22
CA THR A 157 0.65 -0.39 5.10
C THR A 157 -0.42 -1.25 4.44
N GLY A 158 -1.14 -2.06 5.21
CA GLY A 158 -2.14 -3.00 4.70
C GLY A 158 -3.17 -2.36 3.77
N TYR A 159 -3.72 -1.21 4.16
CA TYR A 159 -4.70 -0.47 3.34
C TYR A 159 -4.12 0.10 2.05
N VAL A 160 -2.87 0.61 2.11
CA VAL A 160 -2.16 1.10 0.91
C VAL A 160 -1.84 -0.06 -0.02
N ASN A 161 -1.39 -1.19 0.53
CA ASN A 161 -1.11 -2.40 -0.23
C ASN A 161 -2.37 -2.98 -0.89
N LEU A 162 -3.51 -2.96 -0.19
CA LEU A 162 -4.81 -3.32 -0.76
C LEU A 162 -5.17 -2.41 -1.94
N SER A 163 -5.02 -1.10 -1.79
CA SER A 163 -5.30 -0.16 -2.88
C SER A 163 -4.39 -0.38 -4.09
N MET A 164 -3.09 -0.66 -3.87
CA MET A 164 -2.15 -1.03 -4.94
C MET A 164 -2.55 -2.33 -5.64
N PHE A 165 -2.98 -3.32 -4.88
CA PHE A 165 -3.47 -4.58 -5.44
C PHE A 165 -4.70 -4.37 -6.32
N LEU A 166 -5.66 -3.55 -5.87
CA LEU A 166 -6.85 -3.19 -6.66
C LEU A 166 -6.47 -2.40 -7.92
N ALA A 167 -5.56 -1.42 -7.82
CA ALA A 167 -5.07 -0.68 -8.98
C ALA A 167 -4.38 -1.61 -9.99
N PHE A 168 -3.59 -2.56 -9.52
CA PHE A 168 -2.96 -3.56 -10.36
C PHE A 168 -3.98 -4.50 -11.01
N ALA A 169 -4.98 -4.97 -10.26
CA ALA A 169 -6.05 -5.81 -10.77
C ALA A 169 -6.88 -5.11 -11.86
N PHE A 170 -7.07 -3.79 -11.73
CA PHE A 170 -7.74 -2.97 -12.73
C PHE A 170 -6.92 -2.83 -14.02
N LEU A 171 -5.60 -2.63 -13.90
CA LEU A 171 -4.70 -2.50 -15.04
C LEU A 171 -4.42 -3.82 -15.75
N TYR A 172 -4.40 -4.92 -15.00
CA TYR A 172 -4.02 -6.24 -15.49
C TYR A 172 -5.05 -7.32 -15.10
N PRO A 173 -6.33 -7.20 -15.54
CA PRO A 173 -7.41 -8.08 -15.07
C PRO A 173 -7.23 -9.55 -15.45
N ASP A 174 -6.56 -9.81 -16.57
CA ASP A 174 -6.35 -11.17 -17.09
C ASP A 174 -5.01 -11.79 -16.65
N THR A 175 -4.21 -11.06 -15.89
CA THR A 175 -2.99 -11.62 -15.32
C THR A 175 -3.35 -12.71 -14.31
N GLN A 176 -2.71 -13.87 -14.45
CA GLN A 176 -2.89 -15.01 -13.56
C GLN A 176 -1.77 -15.03 -12.52
N LEU A 177 -2.15 -15.05 -11.25
CA LEU A 177 -1.25 -15.36 -10.16
C LEU A 177 -1.29 -16.85 -9.88
N LEU A 178 -0.14 -17.49 -9.86
CA LEU A 178 0.00 -18.88 -9.43
C LEU A 178 -0.07 -18.90 -7.88
N LEU A 179 -1.29 -19.05 -7.36
CA LEU A 179 -1.48 -19.24 -5.93
C LEU A 179 -0.90 -20.61 -5.54
N PHE A 180 -0.01 -20.59 -4.54
CA PHE A 180 0.70 -21.80 -4.09
C PHE A 180 1.45 -22.55 -5.21
N TYR A 181 1.88 -21.85 -6.28
CA TYR A 181 2.61 -22.43 -7.41
C TYR A 181 1.81 -23.41 -8.29
N PHE A 182 0.58 -23.74 -7.94
CA PHE A 182 -0.22 -24.78 -8.62
C PHE A 182 -1.55 -24.27 -9.19
N ILE A 183 -2.17 -23.23 -8.61
CA ILE A 183 -3.50 -22.80 -8.98
C ILE A 183 -3.43 -21.45 -9.71
N PRO A 184 -3.64 -21.41 -11.05
CA PRO A 184 -3.71 -20.14 -11.78
C PRO A 184 -5.03 -19.44 -11.47
N VAL A 185 -5.01 -18.43 -10.60
CA VAL A 185 -6.17 -17.60 -10.29
C VAL A 185 -6.02 -16.25 -10.98
N LYS A 186 -7.06 -15.82 -11.69
CA LYS A 186 -7.08 -14.48 -12.29
C LYS A 186 -7.15 -13.43 -11.17
N ILE A 187 -6.32 -12.42 -11.26
CA ILE A 187 -6.19 -11.35 -10.26
C ILE A 187 -7.55 -10.70 -9.94
N LYS A 188 -8.41 -10.55 -10.94
CA LYS A 188 -9.77 -10.00 -10.74
C LYS A 188 -10.60 -10.74 -9.68
N TRP A 189 -10.48 -12.06 -9.60
CA TRP A 189 -11.22 -12.86 -8.59
C TRP A 189 -10.63 -12.65 -7.19
N LEU A 190 -9.31 -12.53 -7.09
CA LEU A 190 -8.65 -12.21 -5.82
C LEU A 190 -9.03 -10.81 -5.35
N ALA A 191 -9.10 -9.83 -6.25
CA ALA A 191 -9.52 -8.46 -5.92
C ALA A 191 -10.96 -8.43 -5.37
N TRP A 192 -11.90 -9.17 -5.97
CA TRP A 192 -13.26 -9.29 -5.46
C TRP A 192 -13.32 -9.95 -4.08
N LEU A 193 -12.52 -11.00 -3.88
CA LEU A 193 -12.42 -11.69 -2.60
C LEU A 193 -11.87 -10.77 -1.51
N ASP A 194 -10.84 -9.99 -1.83
CA ASP A 194 -10.20 -9.07 -0.89
C ASP A 194 -11.15 -7.93 -0.49
N ILE A 195 -11.91 -7.37 -1.44
CA ILE A 195 -12.97 -6.40 -1.17
C ILE A 195 -14.05 -7.02 -0.26
N ALA A 196 -14.48 -8.25 -0.53
CA ALA A 196 -15.49 -8.92 0.29
C ALA A 196 -15.01 -9.15 1.72
N VAL A 197 -13.77 -9.61 1.90
CA VAL A 197 -13.14 -9.80 3.23
C VAL A 197 -13.03 -8.46 3.96
N PHE A 198 -12.67 -7.40 3.26
CA PHE A 198 -12.55 -6.06 3.84
C PHE A 198 -13.92 -5.54 4.34
N ILE A 199 -14.99 -5.69 3.54
CA ILE A 199 -16.34 -5.30 3.92
C ILE A 199 -16.82 -6.10 5.15
N ILE A 200 -16.58 -7.42 5.15
CA ILE A 200 -16.92 -8.29 6.29
C ILE A 200 -16.19 -7.84 7.54
N GLY A 201 -14.89 -7.49 7.42
CA GLY A 201 -14.10 -6.97 8.53
C GLY A 201 -14.65 -5.67 9.13
N ILE A 202 -15.15 -4.76 8.29
CA ILE A 202 -15.79 -3.52 8.76
C ILE A 202 -17.11 -3.81 9.50
N VAL A 203 -17.91 -4.75 9.00
CA VAL A 203 -19.23 -5.09 9.61
C VAL A 203 -19.07 -5.81 10.95
N GLN A 204 -17.95 -6.50 11.18
CA GLN A 204 -17.67 -7.23 12.42
C GLN A 204 -16.91 -6.39 13.47
N SER A 205 -16.46 -5.19 13.11
CA SER A 205 -15.76 -4.26 13.99
C SER A 205 -16.74 -3.30 14.69
#